data_166224bc3b48f7a12015137fa6f87efd
#
_entry.id   166224bc3b48f7a12015137fa6f87efd
#
_cell.length_a   1.000
_cell.length_b   1.000
_cell.length_c   1.000
_cell.angle_alpha   90.00
_cell.angle_beta   90.00
_cell.angle_gamma   90.00
#
_symmetry.space_group_name_H-M   'P 1'
#
loop_
_entity.id
_entity.type
_entity.pdbx_description
1 polymer ?
#
loop_
_entity_poly.entity_id
_entity_poly.type
_entity_poly.pdbx_seq_one_letter_code
_entity_poly.pdbx_strand_id
1 'polypeptide(L)'
;RVSGAKPAPSVHAGESPLVTTVTKIINVVPPAIRLIIGGLIALALALAVSSRLTALRARRLARQRAQLLDDVGLLQAALLPALPGRLGPVGTSAAYRPASGPAAGGDFYDVFALGDGQLAVIVGDVSGHGRRALPHTALLRFTLRAYLEAGLSPRSALQTAAPVLERQLGDSLATVVLATYNPRERTLVYACAGHPPPLVIGTASITPITACAAPPIGAGAQTGTRQSTVSIPGGSLICFYTDGVVEARVRGELFGTPRLGELIADLGPDASAAALLDRVEGETEMRPDDMAACLLRVEGDEQRPVIQLEELELDRREAARGRAERFLLAGGLDPLEIETVLASARASVARHGRVLLALHRGDGSPRVSLHPQNVTTLEPPTRPHTATAGGISI
;
A
#
# COMPACT_ATOMS: atom_id res chain seq x y z
N ARG A 1 -100.37 2.58 45.13
CA ARG A 1 -99.80 1.24 45.37
C ARG A 1 -98.38 1.25 44.87
N VAL A 2 -97.47 1.34 45.80
CA VAL A 2 -96.05 1.33 45.58
C VAL A 2 -95.55 -0.11 45.74
N SER A 3 -94.86 -0.65 44.78
CA SER A 3 -94.22 -1.95 44.89
C SER A 3 -92.72 -1.74 45.00
N GLY A 4 -92.19 -2.20 46.12
CA GLY A 4 -90.78 -2.04 46.47
C GLY A 4 -89.86 -2.93 45.70
N ALA A 5 -88.83 -2.42 45.18
CA ALA A 5 -87.70 -3.16 44.60
C ALA A 5 -86.70 -3.54 45.69
N LYS A 6 -86.40 -4.82 45.79
CA LYS A 6 -85.41 -5.44 46.66
C LYS A 6 -84.00 -5.17 46.15
N PRO A 7 -83.03 -4.77 46.97
CA PRO A 7 -81.65 -4.58 46.46
C PRO A 7 -80.98 -5.93 46.18
N ALA A 8 -80.22 -5.96 45.13
CA ALA A 8 -79.41 -7.11 44.72
C ALA A 8 -78.22 -7.35 45.64
N PRO A 9 -77.76 -8.58 45.87
CA PRO A 9 -76.67 -8.89 46.77
C PRO A 9 -75.32 -8.46 46.13
N SER A 10 -74.51 -7.75 46.94
CA SER A 10 -73.11 -7.41 46.54
C SER A 10 -72.28 -8.67 46.46
N VAL A 11 -71.73 -8.90 45.28
CA VAL A 11 -70.73 -9.94 45.03
C VAL A 11 -69.44 -9.50 45.66
N HIS A 12 -69.08 -10.08 46.79
CA HIS A 12 -67.71 -9.99 47.30
C HIS A 12 -66.79 -10.76 46.39
N ALA A 13 -65.90 -10.05 45.69
CA ALA A 13 -64.80 -10.67 44.92
C ALA A 13 -63.89 -11.40 45.91
N GLY A 14 -63.99 -12.71 45.99
CA GLY A 14 -63.12 -13.53 46.82
C GLY A 14 -61.68 -13.40 46.36
N GLU A 15 -60.80 -13.01 47.25
CA GLU A 15 -59.36 -12.98 47.03
C GLU A 15 -58.90 -14.38 46.56
N SER A 16 -58.09 -14.44 45.53
CA SER A 16 -57.62 -15.71 44.97
C SER A 16 -56.86 -16.50 46.06
N PRO A 17 -57.05 -17.83 46.14
CA PRO A 17 -56.43 -18.66 47.17
C PRO A 17 -54.90 -18.57 47.22
N LEU A 18 -54.26 -18.14 46.13
CA LEU A 18 -52.82 -17.88 46.07
C LEU A 18 -52.42 -16.63 46.86
N VAL A 19 -53.18 -15.54 46.79
CA VAL A 19 -52.92 -14.29 47.52
C VAL A 19 -53.02 -14.52 49.01
N THR A 20 -54.05 -15.26 49.48
CA THR A 20 -54.27 -15.57 50.90
C THR A 20 -53.19 -16.51 51.47
N THR A 21 -52.67 -17.45 50.66
CA THR A 21 -51.58 -18.34 51.08
C THR A 21 -50.26 -17.60 51.19
N VAL A 22 -49.94 -16.73 50.23
CA VAL A 22 -48.72 -15.90 50.24
C VAL A 22 -48.71 -14.92 51.40
N THR A 23 -49.85 -14.27 51.71
CA THR A 23 -49.95 -13.35 52.87
C THR A 23 -49.83 -14.07 54.23
N LYS A 24 -50.33 -15.30 54.36
CA LYS A 24 -50.13 -16.13 55.56
C LYS A 24 -48.66 -16.51 55.77
N ILE A 25 -47.93 -16.90 54.72
CA ILE A 25 -46.51 -17.24 54.79
C ILE A 25 -45.67 -15.99 55.15
N ILE A 26 -46.00 -14.86 54.55
CA ILE A 26 -45.29 -13.59 54.81
C ILE A 26 -45.46 -13.15 56.27
N ASN A 27 -46.62 -13.39 56.88
CA ASN A 27 -46.87 -12.97 58.27
C ASN A 27 -46.19 -13.84 59.34
N VAL A 28 -45.75 -15.05 59.01
CA VAL A 28 -44.99 -15.94 59.91
C VAL A 28 -43.49 -15.55 59.97
N VAL A 29 -42.97 -14.82 58.96
CA VAL A 29 -41.57 -14.42 58.94
C VAL A 29 -41.35 -13.15 59.73
N PRO A 30 -40.39 -13.06 60.68
CA PRO A 30 -40.06 -11.84 61.42
C PRO A 30 -39.78 -10.65 60.49
N PRO A 31 -40.21 -9.41 60.89
CA PRO A 31 -40.09 -8.23 60.01
C PRO A 31 -38.65 -7.92 59.58
N ALA A 32 -37.66 -8.19 60.43
CA ALA A 32 -36.25 -8.03 60.09
C ALA A 32 -35.80 -8.93 58.93
N ILE A 33 -36.26 -10.19 58.88
CA ILE A 33 -35.93 -11.14 57.83
C ILE A 33 -36.61 -10.74 56.52
N ARG A 34 -37.83 -10.20 56.56
CA ARG A 34 -38.53 -9.67 55.35
C ARG A 34 -37.79 -8.50 54.72
N LEU A 35 -37.24 -7.57 55.56
CA LEU A 35 -36.42 -6.46 55.04
C LEU A 35 -35.10 -6.94 54.40
N ILE A 36 -34.45 -7.94 55.00
CA ILE A 36 -33.23 -8.52 54.42
C ILE A 36 -33.52 -9.21 53.07
N ILE A 37 -34.56 -10.04 53.00
CA ILE A 37 -34.96 -10.71 51.75
C ILE A 37 -35.35 -9.67 50.68
N GLY A 38 -36.14 -8.67 51.03
CA GLY A 38 -36.50 -7.57 50.11
C GLY A 38 -35.29 -6.81 49.60
N GLY A 39 -34.32 -6.51 50.47
CA GLY A 39 -33.04 -5.87 50.09
C GLY A 39 -32.20 -6.74 49.14
N LEU A 40 -32.12 -8.04 49.43
CA LEU A 40 -31.40 -8.97 48.54
C LEU A 40 -32.06 -9.12 47.17
N ILE A 41 -33.39 -9.18 47.11
CA ILE A 41 -34.15 -9.21 45.85
C ILE A 41 -33.92 -7.90 45.05
N ALA A 42 -34.02 -6.75 45.72
CA ALA A 42 -33.81 -5.45 45.11
C ALA A 42 -32.36 -5.32 44.55
N LEU A 43 -31.37 -5.79 45.35
CA LEU A 43 -29.96 -5.82 44.91
C LEU A 43 -29.78 -6.76 43.70
N ALA A 44 -30.34 -7.95 43.75
CA ALA A 44 -30.26 -8.91 42.62
C ALA A 44 -30.89 -8.35 41.33
N LEU A 45 -32.06 -7.69 41.47
CA LEU A 45 -32.70 -7.02 40.33
C LEU A 45 -31.87 -5.86 39.80
N ALA A 46 -31.30 -5.01 40.70
CA ALA A 46 -30.40 -3.92 40.29
C ALA A 46 -29.16 -4.44 39.56
N LEU A 47 -28.54 -5.52 40.04
CA LEU A 47 -27.40 -6.17 39.40
C LEU A 47 -27.80 -6.79 38.05
N ALA A 48 -28.96 -7.44 37.95
CA ALA A 48 -29.45 -8.00 36.70
C ALA A 48 -29.74 -6.92 35.63
N VAL A 49 -30.36 -5.82 36.03
CA VAL A 49 -30.62 -4.65 35.17
C VAL A 49 -29.28 -4.02 34.71
N SER A 50 -28.37 -3.78 35.64
CA SER A 50 -27.05 -3.22 35.38
C SER A 50 -26.26 -4.12 34.40
N SER A 51 -26.24 -5.43 34.61
CA SER A 51 -25.61 -6.41 33.73
C SER A 51 -26.24 -6.41 32.34
N ARG A 52 -27.57 -6.34 32.24
CA ARG A 52 -28.24 -6.25 30.91
C ARG A 52 -27.92 -4.93 30.19
N LEU A 53 -27.90 -3.79 30.93
CA LEU A 53 -27.57 -2.50 30.35
C LEU A 53 -26.12 -2.45 29.85
N THR A 54 -25.17 -2.99 30.61
CA THR A 54 -23.76 -3.08 30.19
C THR A 54 -23.59 -4.00 28.96
N ALA A 55 -24.28 -5.14 28.95
CA ALA A 55 -24.28 -6.05 27.78
C ALA A 55 -24.88 -5.40 26.52
N LEU A 56 -25.97 -4.64 26.67
CA LEU A 56 -26.58 -3.90 25.56
C LEU A 56 -25.66 -2.79 25.03
N ARG A 57 -25.01 -2.05 25.93
CA ARG A 57 -24.01 -1.03 25.56
C ARG A 57 -22.82 -1.64 24.83
N ALA A 58 -22.26 -2.74 25.35
CA ALA A 58 -21.18 -3.47 24.71
C ALA A 58 -21.55 -3.96 23.29
N ARG A 59 -22.75 -4.53 23.13
CA ARG A 59 -23.26 -4.95 21.83
C ARG A 59 -23.45 -3.79 20.84
N ARG A 60 -23.94 -2.63 21.32
CA ARG A 60 -24.07 -1.43 20.47
C ARG A 60 -22.71 -0.91 20.02
N LEU A 61 -21.74 -0.81 20.95
CA LEU A 61 -20.37 -0.39 20.62
C LEU A 61 -19.69 -1.36 19.64
N ALA A 62 -19.86 -2.67 19.84
CA ALA A 62 -19.32 -3.68 18.93
C ALA A 62 -19.92 -3.55 17.52
N ARG A 63 -21.24 -3.32 17.39
CA ARG A 63 -21.90 -3.10 16.09
C ARG A 63 -21.41 -1.82 15.41
N GLN A 64 -21.32 -0.72 16.16
CA GLN A 64 -20.80 0.55 15.63
C GLN A 64 -19.36 0.42 15.15
N ARG A 65 -18.52 -0.30 15.93
CA ARG A 65 -17.13 -0.58 15.51
C ARG A 65 -17.08 -1.43 14.24
N ALA A 66 -17.90 -2.47 14.15
CA ALA A 66 -17.98 -3.31 12.95
C ALA A 66 -18.42 -2.51 11.72
N GLN A 67 -19.44 -1.66 11.84
CA GLN A 67 -19.89 -0.79 10.74
C GLN A 67 -18.81 0.18 10.30
N LEU A 68 -18.08 0.81 11.25
CA LEU A 68 -16.99 1.71 10.90
C LEU A 68 -15.84 0.98 10.17
N LEU A 69 -15.54 -0.25 10.56
CA LEU A 69 -14.54 -1.07 9.88
C LEU A 69 -15.00 -1.45 8.47
N ASP A 70 -16.26 -1.81 8.29
CA ASP A 70 -16.84 -2.10 6.97
C ASP A 70 -16.81 -0.86 6.07
N ASP A 71 -17.18 0.32 6.58
CA ASP A 71 -17.14 1.59 5.83
C ASP A 71 -15.71 1.93 5.39
N VAL A 72 -14.72 1.72 6.26
CA VAL A 72 -13.30 1.93 5.94
C VAL A 72 -12.83 0.91 4.89
N GLY A 73 -13.23 -0.36 5.01
CA GLY A 73 -12.94 -1.39 4.01
C GLY A 73 -13.52 -1.07 2.62
N LEU A 74 -14.75 -0.54 2.57
CA LEU A 74 -15.37 -0.08 1.32
C LEU A 74 -14.61 1.09 0.70
N LEU A 75 -14.17 2.06 1.50
CA LEU A 75 -13.36 3.18 1.01
C LEU A 75 -12.01 2.71 0.46
N GLN A 76 -11.34 1.77 1.13
CA GLN A 76 -10.10 1.18 0.64
C GLN A 76 -10.31 0.41 -0.67
N ALA A 77 -11.35 -0.43 -0.74
CA ALA A 77 -11.70 -1.14 -1.97
C ALA A 77 -11.96 -0.18 -3.15
N ALA A 78 -12.56 0.99 -2.88
CA ALA A 78 -12.73 2.03 -3.89
C ALA A 78 -11.41 2.70 -4.32
N LEU A 79 -10.39 2.70 -3.46
CA LEU A 79 -9.06 3.22 -3.77
C LEU A 79 -8.17 2.20 -4.49
N LEU A 80 -8.45 0.90 -4.36
CA LEU A 80 -7.75 -0.17 -5.08
C LEU A 80 -8.48 -0.44 -6.39
N PRO A 81 -7.89 -0.15 -7.57
CA PRO A 81 -8.57 -0.33 -8.83
C PRO A 81 -8.79 -1.80 -9.13
N ALA A 82 -9.98 -2.13 -9.64
CA ALA A 82 -10.21 -3.42 -10.25
C ALA A 82 -9.32 -3.54 -11.50
N LEU A 83 -8.42 -4.50 -11.50
CA LEU A 83 -7.50 -4.73 -12.60
C LEU A 83 -8.12 -5.76 -13.57
N PRO A 84 -8.27 -5.42 -14.88
CA PRO A 84 -8.66 -6.41 -15.86
C PRO A 84 -7.57 -7.49 -15.99
N GLY A 85 -7.93 -8.71 -16.32
CA GLY A 85 -6.97 -9.82 -16.47
C GLY A 85 -5.93 -9.61 -17.59
N ARG A 86 -6.13 -8.59 -18.43
CA ARG A 86 -5.20 -8.18 -19.51
C ARG A 86 -5.28 -6.68 -19.75
N LEU A 87 -4.12 -6.09 -20.00
CA LEU A 87 -3.96 -4.73 -20.51
C LEU A 87 -3.12 -4.78 -21.82
N GLY A 88 -3.79 -4.65 -22.94
CA GLY A 88 -3.15 -4.87 -24.24
C GLY A 88 -2.59 -6.30 -24.37
N PRO A 89 -1.30 -6.47 -24.76
CA PRO A 89 -0.67 -7.79 -24.90
C PRO A 89 -0.17 -8.39 -23.57
N VAL A 90 -0.35 -7.71 -22.44
CA VAL A 90 0.20 -8.10 -21.13
C VAL A 90 -0.90 -8.71 -20.26
N GLY A 91 -0.69 -9.90 -19.75
CA GLY A 91 -1.53 -10.47 -18.69
C GLY A 91 -1.30 -9.74 -17.38
N THR A 92 -2.35 -9.41 -16.65
CA THR A 92 -2.27 -8.62 -15.42
C THR A 92 -3.07 -9.25 -14.30
N SER A 93 -2.54 -9.21 -13.09
CA SER A 93 -3.21 -9.68 -11.88
C SER A 93 -2.75 -8.84 -10.69
N ALA A 94 -3.67 -8.47 -9.82
CA ALA A 94 -3.35 -7.82 -8.56
C ALA A 94 -4.18 -8.40 -7.43
N ALA A 95 -3.60 -8.42 -6.24
CA ALA A 95 -4.29 -8.84 -5.02
C ALA A 95 -3.78 -8.03 -3.83
N TYR A 96 -4.66 -7.89 -2.84
CA TYR A 96 -4.39 -7.24 -1.57
C TYR A 96 -4.95 -8.09 -0.42
N ARG A 97 -4.21 -8.16 0.67
CA ARG A 97 -4.60 -8.85 1.91
C ARG A 97 -4.31 -7.95 3.11
N PRO A 98 -5.33 -7.44 3.81
CA PRO A 98 -5.13 -6.61 5.00
C PRO A 98 -4.61 -7.45 6.18
N ALA A 99 -3.71 -6.90 6.99
CA ALA A 99 -3.15 -7.54 8.17
C ALA A 99 -4.19 -7.77 9.28
N SER A 100 -5.10 -6.83 9.48
CA SER A 100 -6.05 -6.81 10.59
C SER A 100 -7.48 -6.54 10.13
N GLY A 101 -8.21 -7.59 9.73
CA GLY A 101 -9.65 -7.48 9.41
C GLY A 101 -9.95 -6.49 8.27
N PRO A 102 -11.14 -5.89 8.23
CA PRO A 102 -11.52 -4.95 7.18
C PRO A 102 -10.94 -3.54 7.35
N ALA A 103 -9.93 -3.36 8.21
CA ALA A 103 -9.27 -2.07 8.39
C ALA A 103 -8.38 -1.77 7.19
N ALA A 104 -8.48 -0.54 6.67
CA ALA A 104 -7.64 -0.08 5.59
C ALA A 104 -6.17 -0.01 6.04
N GLY A 105 -5.27 -0.57 5.25
CA GLY A 105 -3.83 -0.45 5.44
C GLY A 105 -3.20 0.73 4.72
N GLY A 106 -1.87 0.80 4.78
CA GLY A 106 -1.04 1.75 4.05
C GLY A 106 -0.77 1.34 2.61
N ASP A 107 -0.86 0.04 2.32
CA ASP A 107 -0.56 -0.54 1.02
C ASP A 107 -1.51 -0.06 -0.08
N PHE A 108 -0.95 0.24 -1.25
CA PHE A 108 -1.71 0.61 -2.44
C PHE A 108 -1.03 0.15 -3.72
N TYR A 109 -1.83 0.01 -4.77
CA TYR A 109 -1.32 -0.23 -6.11
C TYR A 109 -2.18 0.49 -7.15
N ASP A 110 -1.58 0.69 -8.31
CA ASP A 110 -2.26 1.09 -9.54
C ASP A 110 -1.57 0.47 -10.75
N VAL A 111 -2.34 -0.06 -11.69
CA VAL A 111 -1.84 -0.58 -12.96
C VAL A 111 -2.76 -0.07 -14.07
N PHE A 112 -2.21 0.68 -14.99
CA PHE A 112 -3.00 1.35 -16.02
C PHE A 112 -2.23 1.46 -17.34
N ALA A 113 -3.00 1.61 -18.41
CA ALA A 113 -2.43 1.84 -19.72
C ALA A 113 -2.00 3.31 -19.88
N LEU A 114 -0.83 3.51 -20.45
CA LEU A 114 -0.34 4.79 -20.95
C LEU A 114 -0.58 4.90 -22.46
N GLY A 115 -0.30 6.08 -23.03
CA GLY A 115 -0.25 6.26 -24.46
C GLY A 115 0.71 5.24 -25.12
N ASP A 116 0.55 5.00 -26.42
CA ASP A 116 1.39 4.12 -27.25
C ASP A 116 1.42 2.64 -26.81
N GLY A 117 0.45 2.20 -26.02
CA GLY A 117 0.32 0.82 -25.55
C GLY A 117 1.30 0.42 -24.45
N GLN A 118 1.94 1.38 -23.82
CA GLN A 118 2.73 1.17 -22.62
C GLN A 118 1.84 0.98 -21.38
N LEU A 119 2.37 0.35 -20.36
CA LEU A 119 1.73 0.16 -19.07
C LEU A 119 2.50 0.89 -17.99
N ALA A 120 1.79 1.46 -17.05
CA ALA A 120 2.36 1.98 -15.81
C ALA A 120 1.95 1.12 -14.63
N VAL A 121 2.86 0.98 -13.66
CA VAL A 121 2.64 0.30 -12.38
C VAL A 121 3.10 1.21 -11.26
N ILE A 122 2.28 1.33 -10.24
CA ILE A 122 2.58 2.00 -8.99
C ILE A 122 2.27 1.00 -7.88
N VAL A 123 3.23 0.68 -7.02
CA VAL A 123 3.00 -0.09 -5.80
C VAL A 123 3.72 0.63 -4.67
N GLY A 124 3.09 0.74 -3.53
CA GLY A 124 3.68 1.45 -2.40
C GLY A 124 2.96 1.18 -1.09
N ASP A 125 3.59 1.65 -0.03
CA ASP A 125 3.07 1.63 1.33
C ASP A 125 3.24 2.98 2.00
N VAL A 126 2.25 3.38 2.79
CA VAL A 126 2.25 4.59 3.63
C VAL A 126 2.32 4.17 5.10
N SER A 127 3.32 4.64 5.81
CA SER A 127 3.49 4.35 7.23
C SER A 127 2.24 4.65 8.05
N GLY A 128 1.79 3.64 8.82
CA GLY A 128 0.57 3.70 9.60
C GLY A 128 -0.60 2.98 8.93
N HIS A 129 -1.70 2.82 9.66
CA HIS A 129 -2.85 2.03 9.22
C HIS A 129 -4.17 2.73 9.48
N GLY A 130 -5.22 2.24 8.85
CA GLY A 130 -6.59 2.70 9.05
C GLY A 130 -6.87 4.05 8.40
N ARG A 131 -7.86 4.76 8.93
CA ARG A 131 -8.39 6.00 8.34
C ARG A 131 -7.36 7.12 8.13
N ARG A 132 -6.23 7.08 8.86
CA ARG A 132 -5.18 8.10 8.74
C ARG A 132 -4.30 7.90 7.50
N ALA A 133 -4.06 6.66 7.09
CA ALA A 133 -3.26 6.35 5.91
C ALA A 133 -4.01 6.62 4.60
N LEU A 134 -5.34 6.40 4.54
CA LEU A 134 -6.15 6.52 3.33
C LEU A 134 -6.00 7.84 2.54
N PRO A 135 -6.04 9.04 3.16
CA PRO A 135 -5.84 10.29 2.42
C PRO A 135 -4.46 10.38 1.79
N HIS A 136 -3.42 9.90 2.48
CA HIS A 136 -2.04 9.90 1.98
C HIS A 136 -1.87 8.89 0.84
N THR A 137 -2.44 7.69 0.98
CA THR A 137 -2.49 6.66 -0.07
C THR A 137 -3.14 7.20 -1.36
N ALA A 138 -4.30 7.83 -1.24
CA ALA A 138 -4.98 8.45 -2.36
C ALA A 138 -4.15 9.57 -3.00
N LEU A 139 -3.59 10.46 -2.19
CA LEU A 139 -2.76 11.57 -2.64
C LEU A 139 -1.53 11.06 -3.43
N LEU A 140 -0.79 10.11 -2.87
CA LEU A 140 0.36 9.49 -3.51
C LEU A 140 -0.02 8.87 -4.85
N ARG A 141 -1.02 7.97 -4.83
CA ARG A 141 -1.45 7.25 -6.01
C ARG A 141 -1.84 8.20 -7.15
N PHE A 142 -2.74 9.15 -6.89
CA PHE A 142 -3.21 10.05 -7.95
C PHE A 142 -2.17 11.05 -8.42
N THR A 143 -1.31 11.54 -7.53
CA THR A 143 -0.21 12.44 -7.91
C THR A 143 0.80 11.72 -8.81
N LEU A 144 1.26 10.53 -8.40
CA LEU A 144 2.23 9.76 -9.17
C LEU A 144 1.66 9.27 -10.50
N ARG A 145 0.39 8.86 -10.51
CA ARG A 145 -0.33 8.53 -11.74
C ARG A 145 -0.35 9.70 -12.71
N ALA A 146 -0.73 10.89 -12.26
CA ALA A 146 -0.79 12.08 -13.11
C ALA A 146 0.55 12.40 -13.76
N TYR A 147 1.67 12.25 -13.05
CA TYR A 147 2.99 12.47 -13.62
C TYR A 147 3.40 11.41 -14.65
N LEU A 148 3.06 10.14 -14.41
CA LEU A 148 3.31 9.08 -15.40
C LEU A 148 2.43 9.26 -16.64
N GLU A 149 1.15 9.63 -16.49
CA GLU A 149 0.24 9.95 -17.61
C GLU A 149 0.69 11.20 -18.38
N ALA A 150 1.37 12.14 -17.71
CA ALA A 150 2.00 13.30 -18.35
C ALA A 150 3.31 12.96 -19.09
N GLY A 151 3.72 11.67 -19.11
CA GLY A 151 4.88 11.19 -19.85
C GLY A 151 6.21 11.34 -19.10
N LEU A 152 6.21 11.62 -17.79
CA LEU A 152 7.45 11.62 -17.03
C LEU A 152 7.97 10.19 -16.85
N SER A 153 9.30 10.03 -16.92
CA SER A 153 9.92 8.75 -16.54
C SER A 153 9.71 8.47 -15.05
N PRO A 154 9.75 7.20 -14.60
CA PRO A 154 9.59 6.85 -13.18
C PRO A 154 10.48 7.67 -12.25
N ARG A 155 11.76 7.87 -12.58
CA ARG A 155 12.68 8.71 -11.84
C ARG A 155 12.21 10.16 -11.77
N SER A 156 11.88 10.75 -12.92
CA SER A 156 11.45 12.15 -13.00
C SER A 156 10.13 12.39 -12.27
N ALA A 157 9.22 11.43 -12.33
CA ALA A 157 7.95 11.47 -11.60
C ALA A 157 8.20 11.50 -10.09
N LEU A 158 9.09 10.64 -9.55
CA LEU A 158 9.48 10.66 -8.14
C LEU A 158 10.14 11.97 -7.73
N GLN A 159 11.11 12.45 -8.51
CA GLN A 159 11.82 13.69 -8.23
C GLN A 159 10.88 14.91 -8.18
N THR A 160 9.88 14.93 -9.06
CA THR A 160 8.92 16.03 -9.15
C THR A 160 7.87 15.94 -8.04
N ALA A 161 7.39 14.72 -7.75
CA ALA A 161 6.35 14.50 -6.76
C ALA A 161 6.85 14.61 -5.32
N ALA A 162 8.02 14.07 -5.02
CA ALA A 162 8.51 13.90 -3.64
C ALA A 162 8.48 15.21 -2.81
N PRO A 163 8.96 16.37 -3.29
CA PRO A 163 8.94 17.61 -2.50
C PRO A 163 7.53 18.13 -2.20
N VAL A 164 6.54 17.81 -3.06
CA VAL A 164 5.15 18.18 -2.85
C VAL A 164 4.50 17.22 -1.86
N LEU A 165 4.70 15.93 -2.06
CA LEU A 165 4.14 14.87 -1.23
C LEU A 165 4.69 14.93 0.20
N GLU A 166 5.98 15.17 0.39
CA GLU A 166 6.63 15.30 1.70
C GLU A 166 5.96 16.36 2.57
N ARG A 167 5.61 17.52 1.99
CA ARG A 167 4.88 18.58 2.72
C ARG A 167 3.47 18.18 3.14
N GLN A 168 2.85 17.24 2.42
CA GLN A 168 1.48 16.78 2.70
C GLN A 168 1.45 15.57 3.63
N LEU A 169 2.50 14.75 3.63
CA LEU A 169 2.62 13.58 4.48
C LEU A 169 2.85 13.93 5.97
N GLY A 170 3.39 15.13 6.27
CA GLY A 170 3.75 15.50 7.64
C GLY A 170 4.81 14.57 8.21
N ASP A 171 4.47 13.87 9.30
CA ASP A 171 5.37 12.91 9.97
C ASP A 171 5.29 11.50 9.37
N SER A 172 4.46 11.27 8.35
CA SER A 172 4.32 9.97 7.70
C SER A 172 5.40 9.78 6.64
N LEU A 173 5.84 8.52 6.48
CA LEU A 173 6.73 8.08 5.41
C LEU A 173 5.93 7.32 4.36
N ALA A 174 6.41 7.33 3.13
CA ALA A 174 5.86 6.48 2.09
C ALA A 174 6.95 5.81 1.28
N THR A 175 6.82 4.51 1.10
CA THR A 175 7.64 3.74 0.17
C THR A 175 6.87 3.54 -1.13
N VAL A 176 7.55 3.61 -2.27
CA VAL A 176 6.89 3.40 -3.56
C VAL A 176 7.86 2.91 -4.62
N VAL A 177 7.39 2.01 -5.47
CA VAL A 177 8.00 1.69 -6.78
C VAL A 177 7.10 2.21 -7.89
N LEU A 178 7.69 2.96 -8.81
CA LEU A 178 7.08 3.37 -10.07
C LEU A 178 7.71 2.61 -11.20
N ALA A 179 6.91 2.10 -12.13
CA ALA A 179 7.42 1.45 -13.31
C ALA A 179 6.60 1.79 -14.56
N THR A 180 7.26 1.76 -15.69
CA THR A 180 6.64 1.74 -17.03
C THR A 180 7.14 0.53 -17.79
N TYR A 181 6.25 -0.19 -18.46
CA TYR A 181 6.58 -1.32 -19.31
C TYR A 181 6.14 -1.05 -20.74
N ASN A 182 7.08 -1.16 -21.66
CA ASN A 182 6.83 -1.07 -23.11
C ASN A 182 6.76 -2.48 -23.71
N PRO A 183 5.56 -2.98 -24.08
CA PRO A 183 5.43 -4.33 -24.62
C PRO A 183 6.09 -4.52 -26.00
N ARG A 184 6.22 -3.46 -26.80
CA ARG A 184 6.84 -3.53 -28.14
C ARG A 184 8.35 -3.72 -28.03
N GLU A 185 8.97 -2.97 -27.14
CA GLU A 185 10.41 -3.03 -26.88
C GLU A 185 10.77 -4.09 -25.85
N ARG A 186 9.75 -4.61 -25.12
CA ARG A 186 9.89 -5.51 -23.98
C ARG A 186 10.84 -4.93 -22.92
N THR A 187 10.66 -3.67 -22.62
CA THR A 187 11.53 -2.93 -21.72
C THR A 187 10.74 -2.47 -20.50
N LEU A 188 11.22 -2.84 -19.32
CA LEU A 188 10.74 -2.35 -18.02
C LEU A 188 11.67 -1.25 -17.55
N VAL A 189 11.12 -0.08 -17.25
CA VAL A 189 11.81 1.03 -16.60
C VAL A 189 11.18 1.24 -15.22
N TYR A 190 11.99 1.26 -14.16
CA TYR A 190 11.45 1.49 -12.81
C TYR A 190 12.37 2.33 -11.95
N ALA A 191 11.78 2.98 -10.95
CA ALA A 191 12.46 3.72 -9.91
C ALA A 191 11.78 3.47 -8.56
N CYS A 192 12.56 3.35 -7.49
CA CYS A 192 12.08 3.09 -6.14
C CYS A 192 12.38 4.27 -5.21
N ALA A 193 11.48 4.50 -4.27
CA ALA A 193 11.68 5.37 -3.12
C ALA A 193 11.43 4.56 -1.85
N GLY A 194 12.48 4.00 -1.24
CA GLY A 194 12.40 3.15 -0.05
C GLY A 194 11.73 1.79 -0.25
N HIS A 195 11.22 1.49 -1.43
CA HIS A 195 10.41 0.30 -1.73
C HIS A 195 11.26 -0.81 -2.37
N PRO A 196 10.93 -2.09 -2.14
CA PRO A 196 11.59 -3.19 -2.83
C PRO A 196 11.48 -3.08 -4.36
N PRO A 197 12.55 -3.42 -5.11
CA PRO A 197 12.48 -3.49 -6.56
C PRO A 197 11.60 -4.66 -7.02
N PRO A 198 11.03 -4.60 -8.25
CA PRO A 198 10.26 -5.70 -8.80
C PRO A 198 11.14 -6.93 -9.02
N LEU A 199 10.54 -8.13 -8.86
CA LEU A 199 11.16 -9.38 -9.25
C LEU A 199 10.79 -9.74 -10.68
N VAL A 200 11.77 -10.17 -11.45
CA VAL A 200 11.56 -10.71 -12.80
C VAL A 200 11.93 -12.19 -12.77
N ILE A 201 10.95 -13.05 -13.01
CA ILE A 201 11.09 -14.50 -13.01
C ILE A 201 10.81 -15.02 -14.41
N GLY A 202 11.68 -15.87 -14.94
CA GLY A 202 11.58 -16.45 -16.26
C GLY A 202 12.86 -17.13 -16.69
N THR A 203 13.14 -17.11 -17.99
CA THR A 203 14.31 -17.79 -18.61
C THR A 203 15.66 -17.18 -18.19
N ALA A 204 15.66 -15.96 -17.66
CA ALA A 204 16.87 -15.32 -17.14
C ALA A 204 16.58 -14.69 -15.78
N SER A 205 17.48 -14.90 -14.84
CA SER A 205 17.42 -14.23 -13.52
C SER A 205 17.99 -12.82 -13.65
N ILE A 206 17.19 -11.84 -13.29
CA ILE A 206 17.58 -10.43 -13.23
C ILE A 206 17.75 -10.06 -11.76
N THR A 207 19.00 -9.76 -11.37
CA THR A 207 19.30 -9.32 -10.02
C THR A 207 19.43 -7.80 -9.98
N PRO A 208 18.45 -7.07 -9.41
CA PRO A 208 18.57 -5.63 -9.28
C PRO A 208 19.69 -5.25 -8.31
N ILE A 209 20.37 -4.13 -8.60
CA ILE A 209 21.33 -3.56 -7.64
C ILE A 209 20.52 -2.90 -6.52
N THR A 210 20.53 -3.49 -5.35
CA THR A 210 19.86 -2.94 -4.15
C THR A 210 20.75 -2.00 -3.34
N ALA A 211 22.07 -2.06 -3.57
CA ALA A 211 23.01 -1.12 -2.95
C ALA A 211 22.64 0.33 -3.32
N CYS A 212 22.65 1.22 -2.35
CA CYS A 212 22.27 2.63 -2.51
C CYS A 212 20.79 2.85 -2.88
N ALA A 213 19.89 2.07 -2.30
CA ALA A 213 18.45 2.32 -2.41
C ALA A 213 18.11 3.78 -2.09
N ALA A 214 17.20 4.36 -2.86
CA ALA A 214 16.72 5.71 -2.58
C ALA A 214 15.87 5.72 -1.29
N PRO A 215 15.92 6.79 -0.48
CA PRO A 215 15.13 6.87 0.75
C PRO A 215 13.62 6.95 0.43
N PRO A 216 12.76 6.61 1.41
CA PRO A 216 11.32 6.86 1.32
C PRO A 216 10.99 8.34 1.10
N ILE A 217 9.81 8.62 0.57
CA ILE A 217 9.24 9.97 0.54
C ILE A 217 8.88 10.35 1.98
N GLY A 218 9.25 11.57 2.40
CA GLY A 218 9.05 12.04 3.77
C GLY A 218 10.26 11.87 4.69
N ALA A 219 11.33 11.21 4.21
CA ALA A 219 12.53 10.98 5.02
C ALA A 219 13.48 12.20 5.12
N GLY A 220 13.10 13.37 4.61
CA GLY A 220 13.95 14.57 4.60
C GLY A 220 15.19 14.44 3.70
N ALA A 221 15.18 13.48 2.75
CA ALA A 221 16.29 13.21 1.86
C ALA A 221 15.80 13.07 0.42
N GLN A 222 16.61 13.48 -0.54
CA GLN A 222 16.28 13.43 -1.96
C GLN A 222 16.05 11.97 -2.41
N THR A 223 14.89 11.69 -2.96
CA THR A 223 14.53 10.41 -3.59
C THR A 223 14.46 10.53 -5.11
N GLY A 224 14.23 9.40 -5.81
CA GLY A 224 14.16 9.40 -7.27
C GLY A 224 15.52 9.65 -7.95
N THR A 225 16.65 9.40 -7.29
CA THR A 225 17.98 9.58 -7.88
C THR A 225 18.44 8.36 -8.69
N ARG A 226 17.71 7.26 -8.64
CA ARG A 226 18.01 6.02 -9.37
C ARG A 226 16.88 5.61 -10.28
N GLN A 227 17.25 4.97 -11.39
CA GLN A 227 16.34 4.32 -12.33
C GLN A 227 17.01 3.08 -12.89
N SER A 228 16.25 2.03 -13.06
CA SER A 228 16.69 0.80 -13.69
C SER A 228 15.87 0.57 -14.95
N THR A 229 16.56 0.18 -16.03
CA THR A 229 15.93 -0.22 -17.30
C THR A 229 16.36 -1.64 -17.60
N VAL A 230 15.39 -2.53 -17.80
CA VAL A 230 15.64 -3.97 -17.96
C VAL A 230 14.90 -4.48 -19.18
N SER A 231 15.61 -5.24 -20.05
CA SER A 231 14.95 -5.99 -21.12
C SER A 231 14.30 -7.25 -20.54
N ILE A 232 13.03 -7.48 -20.86
CA ILE A 232 12.23 -8.59 -20.32
C ILE A 232 12.02 -9.64 -21.40
N PRO A 233 12.59 -10.86 -21.24
CA PRO A 233 12.35 -11.96 -22.16
C PRO A 233 10.87 -12.35 -22.23
N GLY A 234 10.45 -12.93 -23.35
CA GLY A 234 9.12 -13.56 -23.44
C GLY A 234 8.95 -14.69 -22.45
N GLY A 235 7.72 -14.93 -21.99
CA GLY A 235 7.41 -15.93 -20.96
C GLY A 235 7.78 -15.53 -19.53
N SER A 236 8.29 -14.31 -19.31
CA SER A 236 8.64 -13.82 -17.98
C SER A 236 7.42 -13.32 -17.20
N LEU A 237 7.50 -13.43 -15.88
CA LEU A 237 6.61 -12.79 -14.90
C LEU A 237 7.36 -11.64 -14.21
N ILE A 238 6.72 -10.49 -14.11
CA ILE A 238 7.21 -9.35 -13.33
C ILE A 238 6.30 -9.22 -12.11
N CYS A 239 6.88 -9.32 -10.91
CA CYS A 239 6.16 -9.21 -9.65
C CYS A 239 6.56 -7.93 -8.93
N PHE A 240 5.58 -7.07 -8.68
CA PHE A 240 5.66 -5.94 -7.77
C PHE A 240 4.96 -6.35 -6.48
N TYR A 241 5.54 -6.03 -5.33
CA TYR A 241 5.04 -6.48 -4.03
C TYR A 241 5.42 -5.49 -2.94
N THR A 242 4.62 -5.40 -1.89
CA THR A 242 4.91 -4.63 -0.68
C THR A 242 5.75 -5.45 0.30
N ASP A 243 6.41 -4.76 1.22
CA ASP A 243 7.32 -5.38 2.19
C ASP A 243 6.62 -6.39 3.11
N GLY A 244 5.33 -6.22 3.41
CA GLY A 244 4.55 -7.19 4.17
C GLY A 244 4.58 -8.60 3.59
N VAL A 245 4.78 -8.76 2.27
CA VAL A 245 4.93 -10.08 1.63
C VAL A 245 6.24 -10.77 2.04
N VAL A 246 7.35 -10.03 2.05
CA VAL A 246 8.69 -10.58 2.33
C VAL A 246 9.08 -10.50 3.80
N GLU A 247 8.44 -9.64 4.59
CA GLU A 247 8.63 -9.52 6.03
C GLU A 247 7.75 -10.47 6.84
N ALA A 248 6.80 -11.14 6.19
CA ALA A 248 6.04 -12.24 6.78
C ALA A 248 7.01 -13.31 7.35
N ARG A 249 6.63 -13.95 8.47
CA ARG A 249 7.52 -14.86 9.19
C ARG A 249 7.10 -16.32 9.04
N VAL A 250 8.10 -17.16 8.77
CA VAL A 250 7.99 -18.60 8.69
C VAL A 250 8.99 -19.19 9.66
N ARG A 251 8.53 -19.89 10.70
CA ARG A 251 9.40 -20.48 11.76
C ARG A 251 10.35 -19.47 12.40
N GLY A 252 9.87 -18.21 12.54
CA GLY A 252 10.63 -17.12 13.15
C GLY A 252 11.58 -16.37 12.19
N GLU A 253 11.83 -16.87 10.98
CA GLU A 253 12.64 -16.20 9.96
C GLU A 253 11.75 -15.41 8.99
N LEU A 254 12.33 -14.37 8.34
CA LEU A 254 11.63 -13.63 7.30
C LEU A 254 11.39 -14.53 6.07
N PHE A 255 10.25 -14.38 5.42
CA PHE A 255 9.95 -15.05 4.16
C PHE A 255 11.02 -14.74 3.11
N GLY A 256 11.31 -13.47 2.93
CA GLY A 256 12.40 -12.96 2.11
C GLY A 256 12.16 -13.04 0.60
N THR A 257 12.91 -12.22 -0.12
CA THR A 257 12.84 -12.13 -1.58
C THR A 257 13.22 -13.43 -2.32
N PRO A 258 14.24 -14.22 -1.88
CA PRO A 258 14.58 -15.47 -2.55
C PRO A 258 13.42 -16.47 -2.56
N ARG A 259 12.79 -16.68 -1.40
CA ARG A 259 11.65 -17.58 -1.27
C ARG A 259 10.43 -17.11 -2.05
N LEU A 260 10.20 -15.80 -2.11
CA LEU A 260 9.16 -15.23 -2.96
C LEU A 260 9.42 -15.56 -4.43
N GLY A 261 10.65 -15.46 -4.90
CA GLY A 261 11.05 -15.82 -6.26
C GLY A 261 10.82 -17.30 -6.58
N GLU A 262 11.21 -18.19 -5.66
CA GLU A 262 10.98 -19.64 -5.77
C GLU A 262 9.48 -19.95 -5.83
N LEU A 263 8.69 -19.35 -4.94
CA LEU A 263 7.24 -19.53 -4.91
C LEU A 263 6.55 -19.11 -6.21
N ILE A 264 6.96 -17.98 -6.79
CA ILE A 264 6.40 -17.53 -8.08
C ILE A 264 6.79 -18.48 -9.21
N ALA A 265 8.03 -18.99 -9.19
CA ALA A 265 8.48 -19.98 -10.16
C ALA A 265 7.68 -21.30 -10.04
N ASP A 266 7.40 -21.75 -8.84
CA ASP A 266 6.60 -22.95 -8.57
C ASP A 266 5.14 -22.81 -8.99
N LEU A 267 4.55 -21.61 -8.86
CA LEU A 267 3.21 -21.32 -9.36
C LEU A 267 3.13 -21.37 -10.88
N GLY A 268 4.27 -21.20 -11.54
CA GLY A 268 4.39 -21.33 -12.98
C GLY A 268 3.74 -20.19 -13.79
N PRO A 269 3.55 -20.40 -15.11
CA PRO A 269 3.12 -19.33 -16.00
C PRO A 269 1.70 -18.83 -15.75
N ASP A 270 0.86 -19.59 -15.04
CA ASP A 270 -0.50 -19.22 -14.70
C ASP A 270 -0.63 -18.59 -13.30
N ALA A 271 0.50 -18.20 -12.70
CA ALA A 271 0.54 -17.51 -11.43
C ALA A 271 -0.37 -16.28 -11.44
N SER A 272 -1.20 -16.16 -10.41
CA SER A 272 -1.99 -14.97 -10.13
C SER A 272 -1.55 -14.34 -8.82
N ALA A 273 -1.72 -13.03 -8.67
CA ALA A 273 -1.40 -12.34 -7.43
C ALA A 273 -2.21 -12.89 -6.23
N ALA A 274 -3.44 -13.31 -6.45
CA ALA A 274 -4.25 -13.92 -5.42
C ALA A 274 -3.68 -15.27 -4.97
N ALA A 275 -3.34 -16.16 -5.92
CA ALA A 275 -2.73 -17.46 -5.60
C ALA A 275 -1.37 -17.30 -4.91
N LEU A 276 -0.59 -16.28 -5.31
CA LEU A 276 0.67 -15.94 -4.66
C LEU A 276 0.46 -15.57 -3.19
N LEU A 277 -0.44 -14.62 -2.90
CA LEU A 277 -0.70 -14.19 -1.54
C LEU A 277 -1.31 -15.31 -0.69
N ASP A 278 -2.21 -16.13 -1.25
CA ASP A 278 -2.80 -17.30 -0.55
C ASP A 278 -1.71 -18.32 -0.15
N ARG A 279 -0.69 -18.52 -0.99
CA ARG A 279 0.45 -19.39 -0.67
C ARG A 279 1.34 -18.79 0.41
N VAL A 280 1.66 -17.50 0.34
CA VAL A 280 2.41 -16.80 1.40
C VAL A 280 1.67 -16.89 2.72
N GLU A 281 0.35 -16.62 2.74
CA GLU A 281 -0.48 -16.76 3.94
C GLU A 281 -0.49 -18.19 4.50
N GLY A 282 -0.56 -19.19 3.63
CA GLY A 282 -0.57 -20.60 4.03
C GLY A 282 0.75 -21.09 4.63
N GLU A 283 1.87 -20.43 4.32
CA GLU A 283 3.20 -20.77 4.83
C GLU A 283 3.61 -19.95 6.06
N THR A 284 2.96 -18.81 6.31
CA THR A 284 3.32 -17.88 7.38
C THR A 284 2.50 -18.10 8.64
N GLU A 285 3.16 -18.00 9.81
CA GLU A 285 2.51 -18.15 11.11
C GLU A 285 1.78 -16.88 11.54
N MET A 286 2.27 -15.74 11.10
CA MET A 286 1.73 -14.43 11.45
C MET A 286 1.99 -13.43 10.33
N ARG A 287 0.99 -12.62 10.02
CA ARG A 287 1.12 -11.46 9.12
C ARG A 287 1.42 -10.23 9.96
N PRO A 288 2.62 -9.64 9.82
CA PRO A 288 2.97 -8.44 10.55
C PRO A 288 2.30 -7.20 9.96
N ASP A 289 2.05 -7.17 8.63
CA ASP A 289 1.55 -6.04 7.88
C ASP A 289 0.60 -6.44 6.76
N ASP A 290 0.05 -5.45 6.06
CA ASP A 290 -0.71 -5.63 4.84
C ASP A 290 0.17 -6.24 3.75
N MET A 291 -0.45 -6.93 2.80
CA MET A 291 0.26 -7.49 1.66
C MET A 291 -0.44 -7.08 0.36
N ALA A 292 0.30 -6.47 -0.55
CA ALA A 292 -0.14 -6.25 -1.92
C ALA A 292 0.84 -6.87 -2.91
N ALA A 293 0.29 -7.42 -3.99
CA ALA A 293 1.09 -7.93 -5.10
C ALA A 293 0.43 -7.61 -6.44
N CYS A 294 1.25 -7.26 -7.43
CA CYS A 294 0.84 -7.08 -8.82
C CYS A 294 1.75 -7.91 -9.73
N LEU A 295 1.16 -8.74 -10.57
CA LEU A 295 1.87 -9.56 -11.54
C LEU A 295 1.58 -9.07 -12.94
N LEU A 296 2.64 -8.88 -13.73
CA LEU A 296 2.58 -8.69 -15.17
C LEU A 296 3.15 -9.94 -15.87
N ARG A 297 2.36 -10.55 -16.75
CA ARG A 297 2.80 -11.68 -17.57
C ARG A 297 3.16 -11.19 -18.96
N VAL A 298 4.42 -11.40 -19.36
CA VAL A 298 4.93 -11.06 -20.66
C VAL A 298 4.79 -12.26 -21.57
N GLU A 299 3.97 -12.14 -22.63
CA GLU A 299 3.75 -13.24 -23.58
C GLU A 299 4.89 -13.35 -24.60
N GLY A 300 5.05 -14.56 -25.15
CA GLY A 300 6.00 -14.89 -26.21
C GLY A 300 7.17 -15.75 -25.75
N ASP A 301 7.80 -16.42 -26.70
CA ASP A 301 8.92 -17.38 -26.47
C ASP A 301 10.27 -16.82 -26.89
N GLU A 302 10.34 -15.57 -27.39
CA GLU A 302 11.58 -14.99 -27.84
C GLU A 302 12.56 -14.78 -26.70
N GLN A 303 13.66 -15.49 -26.75
CA GLN A 303 14.82 -15.27 -25.88
C GLN A 303 15.62 -14.10 -26.45
N ARG A 304 15.64 -12.99 -25.72
CA ARG A 304 16.55 -11.87 -25.99
C ARG A 304 17.59 -11.82 -24.89
N PRO A 305 18.81 -11.34 -25.17
CA PRO A 305 19.80 -11.11 -24.11
C PRO A 305 19.21 -10.15 -23.10
N VAL A 306 19.42 -10.45 -21.81
CA VAL A 306 19.00 -9.55 -20.73
C VAL A 306 20.00 -8.41 -20.68
N ILE A 307 19.54 -7.22 -21.02
CA ILE A 307 20.30 -5.98 -20.85
C ILE A 307 19.71 -5.25 -19.67
N GLN A 308 20.55 -4.92 -18.71
CA GLN A 308 20.20 -4.14 -17.54
C GLN A 308 21.03 -2.85 -17.56
N LEU A 309 20.35 -1.74 -17.57
CA LEU A 309 20.92 -0.40 -17.43
C LEU A 309 20.50 0.15 -16.07
N GLU A 310 21.48 0.40 -15.23
CA GLU A 310 21.30 1.03 -13.92
C GLU A 310 21.81 2.46 -13.97
N GLU A 311 20.98 3.41 -13.61
CA GLU A 311 21.30 4.83 -13.64
C GLU A 311 21.29 5.42 -12.24
N LEU A 312 22.30 6.20 -11.93
CA LEU A 312 22.42 6.97 -10.68
C LEU A 312 22.72 8.43 -11.01
N GLU A 313 21.83 9.32 -10.60
CA GLU A 313 22.06 10.76 -10.68
C GLU A 313 22.96 11.21 -9.52
N LEU A 314 24.01 11.94 -9.86
CA LEU A 314 24.98 12.50 -8.92
C LEU A 314 24.96 14.02 -9.00
N ASP A 315 24.81 14.68 -7.87
CA ASP A 315 25.10 16.08 -7.66
C ASP A 315 26.42 16.27 -6.88
N ARG A 316 26.77 17.51 -6.55
CA ARG A 316 27.98 17.82 -5.78
C ARG A 316 27.99 17.17 -4.38
N ARG A 317 26.82 17.00 -3.74
CA ARG A 317 26.70 16.41 -2.40
C ARG A 317 26.82 14.88 -2.48
N GLU A 318 26.18 14.28 -3.46
CA GLU A 318 26.19 12.83 -3.67
C GLU A 318 27.56 12.31 -4.13
N ALA A 319 28.28 13.07 -4.97
CA ALA A 319 29.64 12.75 -5.39
C ALA A 319 30.64 12.70 -4.22
N ALA A 320 30.34 13.41 -3.13
CA ALA A 320 31.19 13.45 -1.91
C ALA A 320 30.87 12.33 -0.91
N ARG A 321 29.70 11.64 -1.01
CA ARG A 321 29.19 10.72 0.01
C ARG A 321 29.55 9.24 -0.18
N GLY A 322 30.39 8.87 -1.15
CA GLY A 322 30.75 7.47 -1.43
C GLY A 322 29.61 6.61 -1.97
N ARG A 323 28.48 7.23 -2.33
CA ARG A 323 27.31 6.52 -2.86
C ARG A 323 27.58 5.94 -4.24
N ALA A 324 28.27 6.72 -5.09
CA ALA A 324 28.69 6.26 -6.41
C ALA A 324 29.64 5.05 -6.35
N GLU A 325 30.57 5.07 -5.39
CA GLU A 325 31.48 3.95 -5.15
C GLU A 325 30.74 2.66 -4.80
N ARG A 326 29.83 2.70 -3.81
CA ARG A 326 29.01 1.52 -3.47
C ARG A 326 28.15 1.03 -4.61
N PHE A 327 27.63 1.94 -5.43
CA PHE A 327 26.85 1.60 -6.61
C PHE A 327 27.69 0.86 -7.65
N LEU A 328 28.91 1.34 -7.94
CA LEU A 328 29.82 0.73 -8.90
C LEU A 328 30.36 -0.63 -8.39
N LEU A 329 30.69 -0.73 -7.08
CA LEU A 329 31.10 -1.99 -6.45
C LEU A 329 29.98 -3.04 -6.56
N ALA A 330 28.75 -2.68 -6.22
CA ALA A 330 27.59 -3.56 -6.34
C ALA A 330 27.29 -3.94 -7.81
N GLY A 331 27.72 -3.11 -8.75
CA GLY A 331 27.65 -3.34 -10.19
C GLY A 331 28.71 -4.31 -10.70
N GLY A 332 29.70 -4.66 -9.89
CA GLY A 332 30.74 -5.62 -10.25
C GLY A 332 31.98 -5.01 -10.93
N LEU A 333 32.20 -3.71 -10.77
CA LEU A 333 33.42 -3.07 -11.29
C LEU A 333 34.63 -3.34 -10.37
N ASP A 334 35.82 -3.36 -11.02
CA ASP A 334 37.08 -3.44 -10.33
C ASP A 334 37.39 -2.14 -9.54
N PRO A 335 38.03 -2.19 -8.34
CA PRO A 335 38.36 -1.02 -7.57
C PRO A 335 39.17 0.06 -8.32
N LEU A 336 40.06 -0.33 -9.23
CA LEU A 336 40.85 0.59 -10.03
C LEU A 336 40.01 1.34 -11.08
N GLU A 337 39.09 0.62 -11.70
CA GLU A 337 38.12 1.21 -12.64
C GLU A 337 37.19 2.17 -11.92
N ILE A 338 36.76 1.83 -10.69
CA ILE A 338 35.89 2.67 -9.85
C ILE A 338 36.58 4.01 -9.57
N GLU A 339 37.85 3.99 -9.20
CA GLU A 339 38.62 5.24 -8.88
C GLU A 339 38.66 6.18 -10.10
N THR A 340 38.88 5.61 -11.29
CA THR A 340 38.91 6.35 -12.55
C THR A 340 37.55 6.95 -12.89
N VAL A 341 36.49 6.16 -12.74
CA VAL A 341 35.10 6.60 -12.99
C VAL A 341 34.70 7.70 -12.00
N LEU A 342 35.04 7.56 -10.71
CA LEU A 342 34.72 8.54 -9.69
C LEU A 342 35.45 9.87 -9.90
N ALA A 343 36.70 9.83 -10.34
CA ALA A 343 37.47 11.05 -10.69
C ALA A 343 36.78 11.78 -11.86
N SER A 344 36.39 11.05 -12.90
CA SER A 344 35.69 11.58 -14.06
C SER A 344 34.29 12.13 -13.70
N ALA A 345 33.55 11.41 -12.85
CA ALA A 345 32.23 11.84 -12.36
C ALA A 345 32.33 13.13 -11.56
N ARG A 346 33.28 13.23 -10.63
CA ARG A 346 33.53 14.47 -9.85
C ARG A 346 33.90 15.66 -10.75
N ALA A 347 34.75 15.47 -11.74
CA ALA A 347 35.11 16.50 -12.71
C ALA A 347 33.89 16.94 -13.55
N SER A 348 33.04 15.99 -13.95
CA SER A 348 31.80 16.27 -14.68
C SER A 348 30.78 17.03 -13.83
N VAL A 349 30.57 16.61 -12.59
CA VAL A 349 29.67 17.31 -11.64
C VAL A 349 30.20 18.74 -11.34
N ALA A 350 31.50 18.92 -11.23
CA ALA A 350 32.08 20.25 -11.02
C ALA A 350 31.78 21.21 -12.16
N ARG A 351 31.79 20.71 -13.41
CA ARG A 351 31.50 21.51 -14.63
C ARG A 351 30.04 21.72 -14.91
N HIS A 352 29.20 20.69 -14.73
CA HIS A 352 27.81 20.68 -15.18
C HIS A 352 26.77 20.72 -14.05
N GLY A 353 27.20 20.62 -12.79
CA GLY A 353 26.35 20.61 -11.62
C GLY A 353 25.75 19.24 -11.32
N ARG A 354 25.32 18.50 -12.34
CA ARG A 354 24.77 17.14 -12.23
C ARG A 354 25.30 16.23 -13.34
N VAL A 355 25.43 14.95 -13.04
CA VAL A 355 25.81 13.91 -13.98
C VAL A 355 24.98 12.65 -13.74
N LEU A 356 24.59 11.98 -14.81
CA LEU A 356 23.99 10.66 -14.75
C LEU A 356 25.09 9.63 -14.98
N LEU A 357 25.31 8.81 -13.96
CA LEU A 357 26.21 7.67 -14.00
C LEU A 357 25.36 6.47 -14.44
N ALA A 358 25.66 5.93 -15.61
CA ALA A 358 24.94 4.81 -16.20
C ALA A 358 25.84 3.57 -16.26
N LEU A 359 25.37 2.48 -15.67
CA LEU A 359 26.02 1.18 -15.62
C LEU A 359 25.27 0.17 -16.48
N HIS A 360 25.88 -0.28 -17.55
CA HIS A 360 25.35 -1.28 -18.45
C HIS A 360 25.82 -2.67 -18.02
N ARG A 361 24.90 -3.58 -17.81
CA ARG A 361 25.12 -4.99 -17.48
C ARG A 361 24.46 -5.87 -18.51
N GLY A 362 25.17 -6.90 -18.97
CA GLY A 362 24.72 -7.89 -19.96
C GLY A 362 25.64 -9.09 -19.93
N ASP A 363 25.79 -9.81 -21.04
CA ASP A 363 26.61 -11.04 -21.14
C ASP A 363 28.12 -10.80 -21.06
N GLY A 364 28.56 -9.55 -20.91
CA GLY A 364 29.98 -9.16 -20.82
C GLY A 364 30.32 -8.42 -19.53
N SER A 365 31.56 -7.91 -19.46
CA SER A 365 31.99 -7.05 -18.38
C SER A 365 31.09 -5.81 -18.29
N PRO A 366 30.77 -5.31 -17.06
CA PRO A 366 29.96 -4.11 -16.89
C PRO A 366 30.65 -2.90 -17.54
N ARG A 367 29.84 -2.05 -18.18
CA ARG A 367 30.34 -0.83 -18.83
C ARG A 367 29.72 0.39 -18.19
N VAL A 368 30.53 1.43 -18.00
CA VAL A 368 30.07 2.68 -17.39
C VAL A 368 30.13 3.81 -18.41
N SER A 369 29.09 4.64 -18.40
CA SER A 369 29.05 5.91 -19.12
C SER A 369 28.60 7.05 -18.21
N LEU A 370 29.03 8.26 -18.53
CA LEU A 370 28.72 9.48 -17.81
C LEU A 370 28.00 10.45 -18.75
N HIS A 371 26.81 10.87 -18.37
CA HIS A 371 26.00 11.79 -19.17
C HIS A 371 25.75 13.07 -18.37
N PRO A 372 26.35 14.21 -18.79
CA PRO A 372 26.07 15.50 -18.16
C PRO A 372 24.56 15.80 -18.26
N GLN A 373 23.96 16.18 -17.13
CA GLN A 373 22.58 16.65 -17.09
C GLN A 373 22.62 18.19 -17.06
N ASN A 374 22.20 18.82 -18.15
CA ASN A 374 21.99 20.25 -18.14
C ASN A 374 20.81 20.54 -17.20
N VAL A 375 21.01 21.43 -16.25
CA VAL A 375 19.91 21.96 -15.43
C VAL A 375 19.04 22.78 -16.39
N THR A 376 18.04 22.15 -16.99
CA THR A 376 16.98 22.89 -17.66
C THR A 376 16.18 23.57 -16.55
N THR A 377 16.49 24.82 -16.28
CA THR A 377 15.58 25.68 -15.55
C THR A 377 14.27 25.67 -16.36
N LEU A 378 13.23 25.08 -15.77
CA LEU A 378 11.88 25.26 -16.27
C LEU A 378 11.60 26.77 -16.19
N GLU A 379 11.79 27.49 -17.30
CA GLU A 379 11.24 28.82 -17.41
C GLU A 379 9.73 28.71 -17.17
N PRO A 380 9.19 29.51 -16.25
CA PRO A 380 7.74 29.54 -16.06
C PRO A 380 7.10 29.86 -17.41
N PRO A 381 5.99 29.20 -17.77
CA PRO A 381 5.31 29.46 -19.05
C PRO A 381 5.06 30.94 -19.16
N THR A 382 5.65 31.56 -20.18
CA THR A 382 5.39 32.97 -20.55
C THR A 382 3.88 33.11 -20.73
N ARG A 383 3.28 33.95 -19.89
CA ARG A 383 1.84 34.27 -20.01
C ARG A 383 1.54 34.65 -21.46
N PRO A 384 0.51 34.06 -22.09
CA PRO A 384 0.11 34.53 -23.41
C PRO A 384 -0.25 36.00 -23.29
N HIS A 385 0.35 36.81 -24.13
CA HIS A 385 -0.01 38.20 -24.29
C HIS A 385 -1.52 38.30 -24.54
N THR A 386 -2.24 38.97 -23.65
CA THR A 386 -3.63 39.35 -23.84
C THR A 386 -3.73 40.13 -25.12
N ALA A 387 -4.25 39.54 -26.15
CA ALA A 387 -4.69 40.27 -27.35
C ALA A 387 -5.80 41.23 -26.93
N THR A 388 -5.52 42.49 -27.06
CA THR A 388 -6.46 43.60 -26.92
C THR A 388 -7.63 43.37 -27.85
N ALA A 389 -8.81 43.11 -27.29
CA ALA A 389 -10.05 43.10 -28.06
C ALA A 389 -10.34 44.51 -28.56
N GLY A 390 -10.17 44.70 -29.87
CA GLY A 390 -10.64 45.87 -30.59
C GLY A 390 -12.15 45.94 -30.52
N GLY A 391 -12.69 47.07 -30.05
CA GLY A 391 -14.10 47.35 -30.02
C GLY A 391 -14.70 47.36 -31.42
N ILE A 392 -15.89 46.79 -31.55
CA ILE A 392 -16.84 47.09 -32.62
C ILE A 392 -18.05 47.72 -31.92
N SER A 393 -18.23 48.99 -32.26
CA SER A 393 -19.46 49.76 -32.03
C SER A 393 -20.46 49.40 -33.16
N ILE A 394 -21.65 48.96 -32.81
CA ILE A 394 -22.95 49.43 -33.34
C ILE A 394 -24.02 48.98 -32.34
#